data_76303f09d93344f68ec537a9ccb2a06f
#
_entry.id   76303f09d93344f68ec537a9ccb2a06f
#
_cell.length_a   1.000
_cell.length_b   1.000
_cell.length_c   1.000
_cell.angle_alpha   90.00
_cell.angle_beta   90.00
_cell.angle_gamma   90.00
#
_symmetry.space_group_name_H-M   'P 1'
#
loop_
_entity.id
_entity.type
_entity.pdbx_description
1 polymer ?
#
loop_
_entity_poly.entity_id
_entity_poly.type
_entity_poly.pdbx_seq_one_letter_code
_entity_poly.pdbx_strand_id
1 'polypeptide(L)'
;MGNSTPGVKLVIYKKIVEGDLSKFTATSNVTPSGGGARDLRFSPAKEFFPIFQKLFPFGADRGTLHGRFFWPNHDSTEVTVHSPTNARPNEVRIGCIHECFPAQYIPSDSTDCVLLLIMDEENKVWPFFTSEYSLEHDDWHPDIKKHILGGLRAQRGARITAMGYVDFEAGRSYTNGQ
;
A
#
# COMPACT_ATOMS: atom_id res chain seq x y z
N MET A 1 12.47 18.25 -24.52
CA MET A 1 12.72 18.11 -23.07
C MET A 1 12.14 16.78 -22.64
N GLY A 2 13.00 15.82 -22.36
CA GLY A 2 12.54 14.51 -21.94
C GLY A 2 11.83 14.62 -20.60
N ASN A 3 10.58 14.17 -20.51
CA ASN A 3 9.96 13.81 -19.27
C ASN A 3 10.83 12.72 -18.66
N SER A 4 11.67 13.06 -17.69
CA SER A 4 12.35 12.06 -16.89
C SER A 4 11.24 11.29 -16.16
N THR A 5 11.01 10.07 -16.61
CA THR A 5 10.18 9.14 -15.85
C THR A 5 10.72 9.10 -14.42
N PRO A 6 9.87 9.20 -13.40
CA PRO A 6 10.34 8.98 -12.05
C PRO A 6 11.05 7.62 -12.00
N GLY A 7 12.14 7.47 -11.23
CA GLY A 7 12.85 6.21 -11.02
C GLY A 7 12.01 5.14 -10.31
N VAL A 8 10.71 5.14 -10.57
CA VAL A 8 9.67 4.36 -9.93
C VAL A 8 8.76 3.79 -11.01
N LYS A 9 8.50 2.50 -10.95
CA LYS A 9 7.62 1.83 -11.90
C LYS A 9 6.16 1.89 -11.50
N LEU A 10 5.89 1.75 -10.20
CA LEU A 10 4.54 1.57 -9.69
C LEU A 10 4.46 2.07 -8.25
N VAL A 11 3.39 2.75 -7.90
CA VAL A 11 3.06 3.15 -6.53
C VAL A 11 1.65 2.72 -6.21
N ILE A 12 1.47 1.99 -5.11
CA ILE A 12 0.17 1.80 -4.47
C ILE A 12 0.11 2.75 -3.27
N TYR A 13 -0.99 3.42 -3.06
CA TYR A 13 -1.19 4.29 -1.90
C TYR A 13 -2.49 3.97 -1.18
N LYS A 14 -2.48 4.19 0.13
CA LYS A 14 -3.65 4.04 0.99
C LYS A 14 -3.59 5.04 2.13
N LYS A 15 -4.69 5.77 2.35
CA LYS A 15 -4.90 6.54 3.57
C LYS A 15 -5.00 5.57 4.75
N ILE A 16 -4.21 5.79 5.78
CA ILE A 16 -4.19 4.94 6.97
C ILE A 16 -5.06 5.60 8.04
N VAL A 17 -6.09 4.89 8.46
CA VAL A 17 -6.97 5.29 9.55
C VAL A 17 -6.57 4.57 10.83
N GLU A 18 -7.11 4.99 11.97
CA GLU A 18 -6.78 4.41 13.27
C GLU A 18 -6.96 2.89 13.32
N GLY A 19 -8.04 2.38 12.74
CA GLY A 19 -8.29 0.96 12.65
C GLY A 19 -7.27 0.19 11.82
N ASP A 20 -6.67 0.82 10.80
CA ASP A 20 -5.56 0.24 10.05
C ASP A 20 -4.27 0.30 10.86
N LEU A 21 -3.97 1.43 11.48
CA LEU A 21 -2.73 1.62 12.23
C LEU A 21 -2.60 0.63 13.38
N SER A 22 -3.69 0.31 14.08
CA SER A 22 -3.70 -0.67 15.16
C SER A 22 -3.27 -2.08 14.73
N LYS A 23 -3.39 -2.40 13.44
CA LYS A 23 -2.96 -3.69 12.88
C LYS A 23 -1.45 -3.82 12.75
N PHE A 24 -0.73 -2.72 12.66
CA PHE A 24 0.73 -2.70 12.56
C PHE A 24 1.42 -2.93 13.92
N THR A 25 0.76 -2.59 15.01
CA THR A 25 1.28 -2.73 16.36
C THR A 25 0.64 -3.91 17.08
N ALA A 26 1.23 -5.11 16.93
CA ALA A 26 0.79 -6.26 17.68
C ALA A 26 1.41 -6.24 19.09
N THR A 27 0.66 -5.83 20.09
CA THR A 27 0.99 -6.18 21.46
C THR A 27 0.53 -7.62 21.74
N SER A 28 1.37 -8.41 22.37
CA SER A 28 1.14 -9.82 22.70
C SER A 28 -0.14 -10.07 23.52
N ASN A 29 -0.75 -9.03 24.06
CA ASN A 29 -1.89 -9.10 24.98
C ASN A 29 -3.26 -8.83 24.34
N VAL A 30 -3.30 -8.43 23.06
CA VAL A 30 -4.55 -8.25 22.33
C VAL A 30 -4.51 -9.14 21.10
N THR A 31 -5.08 -10.32 21.23
CA THR A 31 -5.34 -11.16 20.07
C THR A 31 -6.61 -10.66 19.39
N PRO A 32 -6.53 -10.01 18.21
CA PRO A 32 -7.73 -9.66 17.47
C PRO A 32 -8.49 -10.94 17.14
N SER A 33 -9.77 -10.96 17.38
CA SER A 33 -10.60 -12.11 17.06
C SER A 33 -10.86 -12.20 15.56
N GLY A 34 -10.64 -13.36 15.00
CA GLY A 34 -10.97 -13.69 13.60
C GLY A 34 -9.77 -13.71 12.65
N GLY A 35 -9.81 -14.63 11.68
CA GLY A 35 -8.84 -14.68 10.60
C GLY A 35 -8.84 -13.40 9.79
N GLY A 36 -7.67 -12.82 9.56
CA GLY A 36 -7.50 -11.56 8.82
C GLY A 36 -7.72 -10.29 9.62
N ALA A 37 -7.81 -10.36 10.95
CA ALA A 37 -7.92 -9.18 11.80
C ALA A 37 -6.70 -8.26 11.74
N ARG A 38 -5.55 -8.78 11.30
CA ARG A 38 -4.29 -8.05 11.13
C ARG A 38 -3.90 -7.89 9.65
N ASP A 39 -4.86 -8.02 8.76
CA ASP A 39 -4.65 -7.84 7.33
C ASP A 39 -4.93 -6.39 6.92
N LEU A 40 -4.06 -5.84 6.10
CA LEU A 40 -4.31 -4.57 5.44
C LEU A 40 -5.05 -4.81 4.12
N ARG A 41 -6.20 -4.18 3.94
CA ARG A 41 -7.14 -4.45 2.87
C ARG A 41 -7.13 -3.40 1.79
N PHE A 42 -7.25 -3.86 0.54
CA PHE A 42 -7.39 -3.01 -0.65
C PHE A 42 -8.59 -3.49 -1.47
N SER A 43 -9.44 -2.55 -1.86
CA SER A 43 -10.64 -2.81 -2.67
C SER A 43 -10.90 -1.71 -3.69
N PRO A 44 -11.48 -2.01 -4.86
CA PRO A 44 -11.97 -3.32 -5.27
C PRO A 44 -10.86 -4.25 -5.76
N ALA A 45 -11.03 -5.54 -5.51
CA ALA A 45 -10.02 -6.54 -5.88
C ALA A 45 -9.71 -6.56 -7.38
N LYS A 46 -10.69 -6.33 -8.24
CA LYS A 46 -10.50 -6.29 -9.70
C LYS A 46 -9.47 -5.24 -10.16
N GLU A 47 -9.31 -4.16 -9.40
CA GLU A 47 -8.32 -3.11 -9.67
C GLU A 47 -6.97 -3.42 -9.01
N PHE A 48 -6.98 -3.83 -7.74
CA PHE A 48 -5.75 -3.99 -6.96
C PHE A 48 -5.04 -5.34 -7.16
N PHE A 49 -5.76 -6.43 -7.40
CA PHE A 49 -5.11 -7.74 -7.51
C PHE A 49 -4.12 -7.82 -8.68
N PRO A 50 -4.44 -7.35 -9.90
CA PRO A 50 -3.48 -7.30 -10.99
C PRO A 50 -2.25 -6.44 -10.68
N ILE A 51 -2.42 -5.38 -9.89
CA ILE A 51 -1.33 -4.49 -9.48
C ILE A 51 -0.42 -5.18 -8.47
N PHE A 52 -0.98 -5.87 -7.49
CA PHE A 52 -0.20 -6.68 -6.55
C PHE A 52 0.55 -7.82 -7.25
N GLN A 53 -0.02 -8.41 -8.30
CA GLN A 53 0.69 -9.40 -9.13
C GLN A 53 1.91 -8.82 -9.86
N LYS A 54 1.88 -7.52 -10.19
CA LYS A 54 3.06 -6.82 -10.73
C LYS A 54 4.12 -6.56 -9.66
N LEU A 55 3.70 -6.23 -8.43
CA LEU A 55 4.63 -6.05 -7.30
C LEU A 55 5.30 -7.36 -6.89
N PHE A 56 4.53 -8.44 -6.87
CA PHE A 56 4.95 -9.74 -6.38
C PHE A 56 4.56 -10.83 -7.39
N PRO A 57 5.33 -10.99 -8.48
CA PRO A 57 4.97 -11.91 -9.56
C PRO A 57 5.17 -13.40 -9.23
N PHE A 58 5.66 -13.70 -8.03
CA PHE A 58 6.03 -15.06 -7.65
C PHE A 58 4.98 -15.72 -6.77
N GLY A 59 4.75 -17.01 -6.98
CA GLY A 59 4.10 -17.89 -6.04
C GLY A 59 2.59 -17.85 -6.00
N ALA A 60 1.92 -17.70 -7.14
CA ALA A 60 0.46 -17.83 -7.23
C ALA A 60 -0.03 -19.26 -6.97
N ASP A 61 0.64 -19.98 -6.07
CA ASP A 61 0.18 -21.28 -5.64
C ASP A 61 -0.93 -21.08 -4.59
N ARG A 62 -2.14 -21.49 -4.91
CA ARG A 62 -3.33 -21.44 -4.04
C ARG A 62 -3.84 -20.02 -3.67
N GLY A 63 -3.65 -19.04 -4.53
CA GLY A 63 -4.26 -17.72 -4.32
C GLY A 63 -3.50 -16.81 -3.35
N THR A 64 -2.21 -17.04 -3.15
CA THR A 64 -1.34 -16.12 -2.41
C THR A 64 -0.17 -15.68 -3.28
N LEU A 65 0.23 -14.42 -3.12
CA LEU A 65 1.44 -13.87 -3.70
C LEU A 65 2.47 -13.73 -2.58
N HIS A 66 3.73 -13.99 -2.89
CA HIS A 66 4.83 -13.88 -1.94
C HIS A 66 5.88 -12.93 -2.48
N GLY A 67 6.46 -12.14 -1.59
CA GLY A 67 7.52 -11.21 -1.94
C GLY A 67 8.24 -10.69 -0.72
N ARG A 68 8.92 -9.57 -0.90
CA ARG A 68 9.68 -8.92 0.16
C ARG A 68 9.47 -7.43 0.14
N PHE A 69 9.39 -6.82 1.32
CA PHE A 69 9.53 -5.40 1.51
C PHE A 69 10.98 -5.05 1.85
N PHE A 70 11.49 -4.03 1.22
CA PHE A 70 12.83 -3.51 1.45
C PHE A 70 12.78 -2.27 2.34
N TRP A 71 13.78 -2.11 3.21
CA TRP A 71 13.87 -1.04 4.20
C TRP A 71 15.25 -0.40 4.17
N PRO A 72 15.39 0.93 4.32
CA PRO A 72 16.68 1.62 4.16
C PRO A 72 17.77 1.14 5.11
N ASN A 73 17.43 0.85 6.37
CA ASN A 73 18.38 0.48 7.43
C ASN A 73 17.94 -0.76 8.21
N HIS A 74 17.31 -1.70 7.53
CA HIS A 74 16.80 -2.93 8.13
C HIS A 74 16.82 -4.03 7.09
N ASP A 75 16.92 -5.28 7.51
CA ASP A 75 16.78 -6.41 6.61
C ASP A 75 15.41 -6.42 5.94
N SER A 76 15.36 -6.93 4.72
CA SER A 76 14.09 -7.11 4.02
C SER A 76 13.17 -8.07 4.78
N THR A 77 11.88 -7.80 4.73
CA THR A 77 10.87 -8.62 5.40
C THR A 77 10.01 -9.37 4.40
N GLU A 78 9.60 -10.57 4.74
CA GLU A 78 8.69 -11.37 3.91
C GLU A 78 7.28 -10.77 3.95
N VAL A 79 6.61 -10.80 2.81
CA VAL A 79 5.23 -10.34 2.68
C VAL A 79 4.38 -11.38 1.94
N THR A 80 3.19 -11.60 2.44
CA THR A 80 2.19 -12.46 1.80
C THR A 80 0.96 -11.62 1.46
N VAL A 81 0.51 -11.73 0.21
CA VAL A 81 -0.70 -11.06 -0.28
C VAL A 81 -1.74 -12.13 -0.61
N HIS A 82 -2.91 -12.02 0.02
CA HIS A 82 -4.02 -12.93 -0.21
C HIS A 82 -4.93 -12.43 -1.33
N SER A 83 -5.18 -13.29 -2.31
CA SER A 83 -6.16 -13.04 -3.36
C SER A 83 -7.58 -13.00 -2.81
N PRO A 84 -8.56 -12.50 -3.60
CA PRO A 84 -9.97 -12.60 -3.26
C PRO A 84 -10.39 -14.05 -3.00
N THR A 85 -11.27 -14.24 -2.04
CA THR A 85 -11.86 -15.54 -1.68
C THR A 85 -13.38 -15.47 -1.77
N ASN A 86 -14.05 -16.62 -1.71
CA ASN A 86 -15.53 -16.65 -1.69
C ASN A 86 -16.12 -15.87 -0.50
N ALA A 87 -15.43 -15.87 0.64
CA ALA A 87 -15.87 -15.10 1.82
C ALA A 87 -15.55 -13.59 1.68
N ARG A 88 -14.56 -13.24 0.84
CA ARG A 88 -14.09 -11.86 0.64
C ARG A 88 -13.76 -11.61 -0.83
N PRO A 89 -14.78 -11.58 -1.69
CA PRO A 89 -14.57 -11.57 -3.14
C PRO A 89 -14.04 -10.23 -3.69
N ASN A 90 -14.17 -9.17 -2.91
CA ASN A 90 -13.81 -7.81 -3.36
C ASN A 90 -12.59 -7.22 -2.65
N GLU A 91 -11.81 -8.05 -1.95
CA GLU A 91 -10.64 -7.59 -1.21
C GLU A 91 -9.36 -8.31 -1.64
N VAL A 92 -8.28 -7.55 -1.75
CA VAL A 92 -6.90 -8.04 -1.72
C VAL A 92 -6.33 -7.66 -0.36
N ARG A 93 -5.56 -8.54 0.26
CA ARG A 93 -5.10 -8.33 1.63
C ARG A 93 -3.62 -8.61 1.78
N ILE A 94 -2.88 -7.67 2.35
CA ILE A 94 -1.54 -7.96 2.88
C ILE A 94 -1.76 -8.63 4.24
N GLY A 95 -1.35 -9.89 4.36
CA GLY A 95 -1.56 -10.69 5.57
C GLY A 95 -0.57 -10.35 6.67
N CYS A 96 -1.00 -10.46 7.91
CA CYS A 96 -0.15 -10.31 9.09
C CYS A 96 0.75 -9.06 9.02
N ILE A 97 0.15 -7.91 8.77
CA ILE A 97 0.87 -6.66 8.47
C ILE A 97 1.91 -6.30 9.55
N HIS A 98 1.67 -6.65 10.81
CA HIS A 98 2.58 -6.41 11.93
C HIS A 98 3.90 -7.20 11.83
N GLU A 99 3.93 -8.29 11.07
CA GLU A 99 5.13 -9.11 10.89
C GLU A 99 6.03 -8.60 9.76
N CYS A 100 5.46 -7.90 8.79
CA CYS A 100 6.20 -7.41 7.63
C CYS A 100 6.64 -5.95 7.71
N PHE A 101 6.25 -5.23 8.78
CA PHE A 101 6.64 -3.84 9.03
C PHE A 101 7.46 -3.74 10.31
N PRO A 102 8.77 -3.43 10.24
CA PRO A 102 9.58 -3.20 11.44
C PRO A 102 9.03 -2.00 12.25
N ALA A 103 9.03 -2.15 13.58
CA ALA A 103 8.43 -1.16 14.49
C ALA A 103 8.96 0.27 14.30
N GLN A 104 10.23 0.41 13.96
CA GLN A 104 10.87 1.72 13.75
C GLN A 104 10.31 2.53 12.58
N TYR A 105 9.61 1.88 11.62
CA TYR A 105 9.00 2.55 10.46
C TYR A 105 7.51 2.82 10.63
N ILE A 106 6.91 2.41 11.74
CA ILE A 106 5.47 2.59 11.99
C ILE A 106 5.24 3.94 12.66
N PRO A 107 4.35 4.80 12.12
CA PRO A 107 4.04 6.09 12.74
C PRO A 107 3.31 5.91 14.06
N SER A 108 3.41 6.92 14.94
CA SER A 108 2.81 6.91 16.27
C SER A 108 1.31 7.16 16.29
N ASP A 109 0.79 7.83 15.27
CA ASP A 109 -0.63 8.11 15.12
C ASP A 109 -1.07 8.10 13.65
N SER A 110 -2.37 8.07 13.41
CA SER A 110 -2.96 8.02 12.07
C SER A 110 -3.33 9.40 11.51
N THR A 111 -2.99 10.48 12.20
CA THR A 111 -3.28 11.84 11.74
C THR A 111 -2.49 12.11 10.46
N ASP A 112 -3.21 12.43 9.38
CA ASP A 112 -2.62 12.68 8.06
C ASP A 112 -1.60 11.59 7.64
N CYS A 113 -1.96 10.32 7.83
CA CYS A 113 -1.07 9.19 7.55
C CYS A 113 -1.43 8.53 6.22
N VAL A 114 -0.44 8.41 5.34
CA VAL A 114 -0.57 7.76 4.03
C VAL A 114 0.54 6.72 3.88
N LEU A 115 0.16 5.50 3.54
CA LEU A 115 1.10 4.44 3.19
C LEU A 115 1.31 4.43 1.67
N LEU A 116 2.56 4.44 1.26
CA LEU A 116 2.98 4.19 -0.12
C LEU A 116 3.70 2.84 -0.19
N LEU A 117 3.39 2.05 -1.20
CA LEU A 117 4.19 0.89 -1.61
C LEU A 117 4.82 1.25 -2.96
N ILE A 118 6.12 1.45 -2.97
CA ILE A 118 6.85 1.99 -4.12
C ILE A 118 7.71 0.89 -4.73
N MET A 119 7.44 0.54 -5.99
CA MET A 119 8.30 -0.36 -6.75
C MET A 119 9.30 0.44 -7.58
N ASP A 120 10.58 0.21 -7.35
CA ASP A 120 11.67 0.85 -8.08
C ASP A 120 11.99 0.16 -9.41
N GLU A 121 12.97 0.68 -10.13
CA GLU A 121 13.41 0.14 -11.42
C GLU A 121 14.05 -1.26 -11.33
N GLU A 122 14.50 -1.66 -10.15
CA GLU A 122 15.02 -3.01 -9.87
C GLU A 122 13.94 -3.98 -9.39
N ASN A 123 12.68 -3.59 -9.43
CA ASN A 123 11.53 -4.35 -8.95
C ASN A 123 11.51 -4.60 -7.43
N LYS A 124 12.23 -3.78 -6.67
CA LYS A 124 12.16 -3.81 -5.20
C LYS A 124 10.99 -2.96 -4.74
N VAL A 125 10.26 -3.46 -3.76
CA VAL A 125 9.10 -2.79 -3.17
C VAL A 125 9.50 -2.19 -1.82
N TRP A 126 9.37 -0.87 -1.73
CA TRP A 126 9.71 -0.08 -0.54
C TRP A 126 8.43 0.51 0.06
N PRO A 127 8.00 0.03 1.24
CA PRO A 127 6.93 0.72 1.97
C PRO A 127 7.44 2.05 2.55
N PHE A 128 6.59 3.06 2.52
CA PHE A 128 6.91 4.37 3.03
C PHE A 128 5.67 5.04 3.61
N PHE A 129 5.74 5.45 4.87
CA PHE A 129 4.70 6.27 5.48
C PHE A 129 5.00 7.75 5.26
N THR A 130 4.01 8.48 4.79
CA THR A 130 4.09 9.91 4.56
C THR A 130 2.78 10.58 4.99
N SER A 131 2.62 11.84 4.66
CA SER A 131 1.44 12.63 4.94
C SER A 131 1.01 13.39 3.67
N GLU A 132 -0.25 13.80 3.61
CA GLU A 132 -0.73 14.69 2.56
C GLU A 132 0.05 16.01 2.56
N TYR A 133 0.37 16.52 3.76
CA TYR A 133 1.21 17.70 3.92
C TYR A 133 2.61 17.52 3.30
N SER A 134 3.30 16.41 3.62
CA SER A 134 4.62 16.12 3.03
C SER A 134 4.54 15.94 1.52
N LEU A 135 3.54 15.23 1.02
CA LEU A 135 3.32 15.08 -0.43
C LEU A 135 3.12 16.42 -1.14
N GLU A 136 2.53 17.41 -0.47
CA GLU A 136 2.31 18.74 -1.05
C GLU A 136 3.56 19.62 -0.98
N HIS A 137 4.30 19.61 0.13
CA HIS A 137 5.35 20.60 0.44
C HIS A 137 6.78 20.10 0.23
N ASP A 138 7.02 18.79 0.32
CA ASP A 138 8.35 18.23 0.14
C ASP A 138 8.66 17.98 -1.34
N ASP A 139 9.93 17.70 -1.62
CA ASP A 139 10.45 17.55 -2.99
C ASP A 139 10.15 16.17 -3.59
N TRP A 140 8.88 15.85 -3.72
CA TRP A 140 8.42 14.67 -4.44
C TRP A 140 8.38 14.92 -5.95
N HIS A 141 8.57 13.86 -6.74
CA HIS A 141 8.41 13.95 -8.19
C HIS A 141 7.00 14.48 -8.54
N PRO A 142 6.86 15.46 -9.46
CA PRO A 142 5.58 16.10 -9.76
C PRO A 142 4.46 15.13 -10.13
N ASP A 143 4.76 14.08 -10.87
CA ASP A 143 3.75 13.09 -11.26
C ASP A 143 3.27 12.25 -10.07
N ILE A 144 4.15 11.91 -9.14
CA ILE A 144 3.80 11.23 -7.89
C ILE A 144 2.88 12.13 -7.07
N LYS A 145 3.29 13.38 -6.84
CA LYS A 145 2.44 14.38 -6.15
C LYS A 145 1.07 14.50 -6.78
N LYS A 146 1.02 14.75 -8.07
CA LYS A 146 -0.23 15.00 -8.81
C LYS A 146 -1.22 13.84 -8.66
N HIS A 147 -0.77 12.61 -8.90
CA HIS A 147 -1.66 11.45 -8.89
C HIS A 147 -2.12 11.08 -7.48
N ILE A 148 -1.22 11.06 -6.52
CA ILE A 148 -1.54 10.65 -5.15
C ILE A 148 -2.35 11.72 -4.43
N LEU A 149 -1.94 12.99 -4.48
CA LEU A 149 -2.71 14.09 -3.89
C LEU A 149 -4.08 14.22 -4.55
N GLY A 150 -4.16 14.09 -5.86
CA GLY A 150 -5.42 14.08 -6.59
C GLY A 150 -6.37 13.00 -6.10
N GLY A 151 -5.86 11.78 -5.91
CA GLY A 151 -6.62 10.66 -5.37
C GLY A 151 -7.06 10.86 -3.92
N LEU A 152 -6.16 11.31 -3.06
CA LEU A 152 -6.48 11.60 -1.65
C LEU A 152 -7.54 12.71 -1.52
N ARG A 153 -7.41 13.77 -2.30
CA ARG A 153 -8.33 14.92 -2.28
C ARG A 153 -9.69 14.58 -2.88
N ALA A 154 -9.75 13.72 -3.88
CA ALA A 154 -11.00 13.26 -4.47
C ALA A 154 -11.89 12.51 -3.46
N GLN A 155 -11.30 11.90 -2.44
CA GLN A 155 -11.99 11.16 -1.39
C GLN A 155 -12.17 11.97 -0.08
N ARG A 156 -11.78 13.23 -0.06
CA ARG A 156 -11.93 14.08 1.13
C ARG A 156 -13.40 14.21 1.50
N GLY A 157 -13.74 13.84 2.75
CA GLY A 157 -15.11 13.84 3.24
C GLY A 157 -15.96 12.64 2.81
N ALA A 158 -15.43 11.72 2.03
CA ALA A 158 -16.11 10.48 1.69
C ALA A 158 -16.08 9.50 2.87
N ARG A 159 -17.06 8.60 2.90
CA ARG A 159 -17.13 7.54 3.92
C ARG A 159 -16.13 6.39 3.67
N ILE A 160 -15.55 6.35 2.48
CA ILE A 160 -14.59 5.31 2.10
C ILE A 160 -13.17 5.83 2.27
N THR A 161 -12.30 4.96 2.74
CA THR A 161 -10.87 5.27 2.86
C THR A 161 -10.24 5.41 1.48
N ALA A 162 -9.52 6.51 1.24
CA ALA A 162 -8.84 6.75 -0.01
C ALA A 162 -7.73 5.74 -0.25
N MET A 163 -7.73 5.11 -1.42
CA MET A 163 -6.68 4.21 -1.89
C MET A 163 -6.64 4.18 -3.41
N GLY A 164 -5.48 3.90 -3.97
CA GLY A 164 -5.32 3.84 -5.41
C GLY A 164 -3.93 3.38 -5.80
N TYR A 165 -3.63 3.48 -7.09
CA TYR A 165 -2.31 3.17 -7.62
C TYR A 165 -1.99 4.05 -8.83
N VAL A 166 -0.70 4.17 -9.10
CA VAL A 166 -0.16 4.76 -10.32
C VAL A 166 0.84 3.77 -10.93
N ASP A 167 0.54 3.28 -12.11
CA ASP A 167 1.41 2.42 -12.90
C ASP A 167 2.08 3.27 -13.98
N PHE A 168 3.32 3.67 -13.75
CA PHE A 168 4.07 4.53 -14.67
C PHE A 168 4.52 3.79 -15.92
N GLU A 169 4.73 2.48 -15.86
CA GLU A 169 5.11 1.69 -17.04
C GLU A 169 3.93 1.54 -18.01
N ALA A 170 2.73 1.29 -17.50
CA ALA A 170 1.54 1.14 -18.31
C ALA A 170 0.82 2.47 -18.60
N GLY A 171 1.25 3.56 -17.96
CA GLY A 171 0.58 4.86 -18.08
C GLY A 171 -0.86 4.84 -17.53
N ARG A 172 -1.09 4.09 -16.46
CA ARG A 172 -2.42 3.85 -15.90
C ARG A 172 -2.47 4.22 -14.42
N SER A 173 -3.57 4.82 -14.00
CA SER A 173 -3.83 5.15 -12.59
C SER A 173 -5.26 4.83 -12.20
N TYR A 174 -5.48 4.65 -10.92
CA TYR A 174 -6.79 4.38 -10.34
C TYR A 174 -6.91 5.02 -8.96
N THR A 175 -8.08 5.53 -8.66
CA THR A 175 -8.49 5.97 -7.31
C THR A 175 -9.86 5.40 -7.01
N ASN A 176 -10.02 4.78 -5.83
CA ASN A 176 -11.31 4.21 -5.44
C ASN A 176 -12.40 5.28 -5.31
N GLY A 177 -13.64 4.89 -5.56
CA GLY A 177 -14.81 5.78 -5.46
C GLY A 177 -15.03 6.71 -6.66
N GLN A 178 -14.27 6.54 -7.72
CA GLN A 178 -14.52 7.23 -9.00
C GLN A 178 -15.30 6.35 -9.97
#